data_36a7769369404f7c385067e6ee044c4a
#
_entry.id   36a7769369404f7c385067e6ee044c4a
#
_cell.length_a   1.000
_cell.length_b   1.000
_cell.length_c   1.000
_cell.angle_alpha   90.00
_cell.angle_beta   90.00
_cell.angle_gamma   90.00
#
_symmetry.space_group_name_H-M   'P 1'
#
loop_
_entity.id
_entity.type
_entity.pdbx_description
1 polymer ?
#
loop_
_entity_poly.entity_id
_entity_poly.type
_entity_poly.pdbx_seq_one_letter_code
_entity_poly.pdbx_strand_id
1 'polypeptide(L)'
;ASFVPAAYARADPLPSWNTGATKRSIIDFVQRVTRKGSPDYVPVAERIAVFDNDGTLWTESPFYSQGFFVTDRLRALAPLHPEWKNTQPFKAVLENDRHALANMGLPGINDLLMATHAGMTTEEFGSVVKDWLASARHPRFNRPYDKLVYQPMLELLAYLRAKGFKTFIVSGGGVEFLRAFSEEAYGIPPEQVVGSTIKTKYESRDGKPVLVRLPELL
;
A
#
# COMPACT_ATOMS: atom_id res chain seq x y z
N ALA A 1 51.32 6.05 -26.31
CA ALA A 1 49.87 5.89 -26.39
C ALA A 1 49.30 5.96 -24.96
N SER A 2 48.68 7.10 -24.62
CA SER A 2 48.06 7.32 -23.30
C SER A 2 46.70 6.62 -23.30
N PHE A 3 46.55 5.62 -22.41
CA PHE A 3 45.26 5.00 -22.16
C PHE A 3 44.42 5.98 -21.31
N VAL A 4 43.42 6.59 -21.92
CA VAL A 4 42.36 7.30 -21.21
C VAL A 4 41.39 6.21 -20.74
N PRO A 5 41.20 5.98 -19.40
CA PRO A 5 40.20 5.06 -18.93
C PRO A 5 38.83 5.58 -19.36
N ALA A 6 38.06 4.75 -20.08
CA ALA A 6 36.68 5.02 -20.39
C ALA A 6 35.94 5.27 -19.06
N ALA A 7 35.48 6.51 -18.85
CA ALA A 7 34.60 6.83 -17.76
C ALA A 7 33.36 5.93 -17.92
N TYR A 8 33.21 4.96 -17.03
CA TYR A 8 31.98 4.18 -16.92
C TYR A 8 30.84 5.20 -16.73
N ALA A 9 30.09 5.45 -17.77
CA ALA A 9 28.88 6.25 -17.70
C ALA A 9 28.03 5.62 -16.61
N ARG A 10 27.83 6.37 -15.51
CA ARG A 10 27.02 5.90 -14.40
C ARG A 10 25.64 5.60 -14.96
N ALA A 11 25.18 4.35 -14.87
CA ALA A 11 23.88 3.95 -15.39
C ALA A 11 22.80 4.91 -14.85
N ASP A 12 21.87 5.30 -15.69
CA ASP A 12 20.74 6.16 -15.32
C ASP A 12 19.95 5.49 -14.17
N PRO A 13 19.84 6.13 -13.00
CA PRO A 13 19.16 5.53 -11.86
C PRO A 13 17.64 5.48 -12.01
N LEU A 14 17.07 6.23 -12.96
CA LEU A 14 15.63 6.41 -13.16
C LEU A 14 15.26 6.23 -14.65
N PRO A 15 15.52 5.07 -15.27
CA PRO A 15 15.40 4.90 -16.71
C PRO A 15 13.97 5.08 -17.25
N SER A 16 12.94 4.75 -16.48
CA SER A 16 11.53 4.94 -16.86
C SER A 16 10.99 6.35 -16.67
N TRP A 17 11.78 7.25 -16.04
CA TRP A 17 11.40 8.65 -15.91
C TRP A 17 11.72 9.41 -17.20
N ASN A 18 10.77 10.24 -17.64
CA ASN A 18 11.00 11.12 -18.80
C ASN A 18 12.20 12.04 -18.54
N THR A 19 13.06 12.19 -19.55
CA THR A 19 14.15 13.16 -19.50
C THR A 19 13.58 14.57 -19.41
N GLY A 20 13.92 15.28 -18.33
CA GLY A 20 13.35 16.62 -18.08
C GLY A 20 13.76 17.22 -16.75
N ALA A 21 13.16 18.34 -16.39
CA ALA A 21 13.47 19.10 -15.18
C ALA A 21 13.15 18.26 -13.91
N THR A 22 12.03 17.55 -13.89
CA THR A 22 11.60 16.74 -12.74
C THR A 22 12.61 15.65 -12.41
N LYS A 23 13.03 14.85 -13.41
CA LYS A 23 14.04 13.79 -13.20
C LYS A 23 15.36 14.39 -12.70
N ARG A 24 15.80 15.49 -13.31
CA ARG A 24 17.03 16.18 -12.89
C ARG A 24 16.93 16.66 -11.45
N SER A 25 15.81 17.33 -11.08
CA SER A 25 15.65 17.87 -9.71
C SER A 25 15.69 16.77 -8.65
N ILE A 26 15.12 15.58 -8.93
CA ILE A 26 15.20 14.43 -8.02
C ILE A 26 16.66 13.98 -7.85
N ILE A 27 17.37 13.77 -8.96
CA ILE A 27 18.76 13.31 -8.92
C ILE A 27 19.66 14.33 -8.21
N ASP A 28 19.52 15.62 -8.53
CA ASP A 28 20.31 16.70 -7.96
C ASP A 28 20.05 16.85 -6.47
N PHE A 29 18.77 16.76 -6.05
CA PHE A 29 18.41 16.77 -4.64
C PHE A 29 19.09 15.62 -3.89
N VAL A 30 18.92 14.39 -4.37
CA VAL A 30 19.48 13.20 -3.72
C VAL A 30 21.01 13.29 -3.67
N GLN A 31 21.67 13.73 -4.74
CA GLN A 31 23.13 13.93 -4.76
C GLN A 31 23.58 14.98 -3.75
N ARG A 32 22.86 16.11 -3.67
CA ARG A 32 23.18 17.22 -2.77
C ARG A 32 23.08 16.80 -1.30
N VAL A 33 22.01 16.11 -0.90
CA VAL A 33 21.80 15.70 0.49
C VAL A 33 22.62 14.46 0.90
N THR A 34 23.20 13.74 -0.06
CA THR A 34 24.00 12.53 0.23
C THR A 34 25.51 12.74 0.09
N ARG A 35 25.97 13.83 -0.52
CA ARG A 35 27.37 14.11 -0.73
C ARG A 35 28.00 14.68 0.53
N LYS A 36 28.98 13.97 1.11
CA LYS A 36 29.79 14.49 2.23
C LYS A 36 30.42 15.82 1.87
N GLY A 37 30.36 16.78 2.78
CA GLY A 37 30.86 18.14 2.57
C GLY A 37 29.90 19.09 1.83
N SER A 38 28.73 18.63 1.40
CA SER A 38 27.65 19.51 0.96
C SER A 38 27.07 20.24 2.17
N PRO A 39 26.68 21.53 2.05
CA PRO A 39 25.98 22.25 3.13
C PRO A 39 24.63 21.61 3.48
N ASP A 40 24.02 20.88 2.55
CA ASP A 40 22.74 20.18 2.72
C ASP A 40 22.92 18.68 3.07
N TYR A 41 24.12 18.27 3.48
CA TYR A 41 24.38 16.87 3.77
C TYR A 41 23.53 16.36 4.94
N VAL A 42 22.82 15.24 4.69
CA VAL A 42 22.03 14.53 5.69
C VAL A 42 22.75 13.22 6.05
N PRO A 43 23.02 12.94 7.35
CA PRO A 43 23.58 11.68 7.80
C PRO A 43 22.69 10.49 7.42
N VAL A 44 23.28 9.33 7.16
CA VAL A 44 22.51 8.13 6.70
C VAL A 44 21.38 7.77 7.66
N ALA A 45 21.60 7.89 8.97
CA ALA A 45 20.59 7.56 9.98
C ALA A 45 19.34 8.46 9.93
N GLU A 46 19.46 9.65 9.33
CA GLU A 46 18.39 10.65 9.23
C GLU A 46 17.72 10.67 7.85
N ARG A 47 18.18 9.86 6.89
CA ARG A 47 17.62 9.81 5.54
C ARG A 47 16.34 8.99 5.54
N ILE A 48 15.22 9.69 5.52
CA ILE A 48 13.87 9.10 5.46
C ILE A 48 13.17 9.63 4.23
N ALA A 49 12.51 8.73 3.49
CA ALA A 49 11.63 9.07 2.37
C ALA A 49 10.26 8.42 2.60
N VAL A 50 9.21 9.23 2.49
CA VAL A 50 7.82 8.83 2.76
C VAL A 50 7.02 8.90 1.49
N PHE A 51 6.19 7.90 1.27
CA PHE A 51 5.32 7.77 0.10
C PHE A 51 3.90 7.47 0.53
N ASP A 52 2.93 8.06 -0.13
CA ASP A 52 1.58 7.52 -0.14
C ASP A 52 1.53 6.25 -1.02
N ASN A 53 0.45 5.49 -0.95
CA ASN A 53 0.30 4.25 -1.70
C ASN A 53 -0.60 4.44 -2.92
N ASP A 54 -1.91 4.68 -2.70
CA ASP A 54 -2.89 4.77 -3.77
C ASP A 54 -2.63 6.01 -4.65
N GLY A 55 -2.59 5.83 -5.97
CA GLY A 55 -2.25 6.89 -6.92
C GLY A 55 -0.77 7.32 -6.91
N THR A 56 0.05 6.81 -6.00
CA THR A 56 1.48 7.16 -5.86
C THR A 56 2.40 5.98 -6.18
N LEU A 57 2.22 4.85 -5.52
CA LEU A 57 3.02 3.64 -5.77
C LEU A 57 2.32 2.66 -6.70
N TRP A 58 1.00 2.62 -6.66
CA TRP A 58 0.16 1.83 -7.57
C TRP A 58 -1.11 2.59 -7.98
N THR A 59 -1.93 1.96 -8.84
CA THR A 59 -3.17 2.57 -9.35
C THR A 59 -4.24 2.73 -8.28
N GLU A 60 -5.01 3.82 -8.36
CA GLU A 60 -6.19 4.10 -7.53
C GLU A 60 -7.51 4.12 -8.33
N SER A 61 -7.42 4.11 -9.65
CA SER A 61 -8.59 4.24 -10.54
C SER A 61 -9.00 2.90 -11.15
N PRO A 62 -10.33 2.59 -11.23
CA PRO A 62 -11.47 3.50 -11.03
C PRO A 62 -11.92 3.64 -9.57
N PHE A 63 -11.34 2.89 -8.66
CA PHE A 63 -11.62 2.88 -7.23
C PHE A 63 -10.43 2.29 -6.47
N TYR A 64 -10.28 2.64 -5.20
CA TYR A 64 -9.20 2.14 -4.33
C TYR A 64 -9.18 0.61 -4.26
N SER A 65 -7.98 0.03 -4.34
CA SER A 65 -7.81 -1.43 -4.32
C SER A 65 -8.37 -2.06 -3.05
N GLN A 66 -8.19 -1.44 -1.89
CA GLN A 66 -8.79 -1.91 -0.64
C GLN A 66 -10.34 -1.85 -0.70
N GLY A 67 -10.92 -0.89 -1.42
CA GLY A 67 -12.37 -0.84 -1.63
C GLY A 67 -12.89 -2.02 -2.44
N PHE A 68 -12.15 -2.45 -3.46
CA PHE A 68 -12.48 -3.69 -4.19
C PHE A 68 -12.35 -4.92 -3.29
N PHE A 69 -11.30 -5.01 -2.50
CA PHE A 69 -11.14 -6.08 -1.50
C PHE A 69 -12.34 -6.15 -0.54
N VAL A 70 -12.77 -5.01 0.01
CA VAL A 70 -13.94 -4.93 0.91
C VAL A 70 -15.19 -5.46 0.21
N THR A 71 -15.47 -5.00 -1.02
CA THR A 71 -16.68 -5.38 -1.74
C THR A 71 -16.68 -6.86 -2.14
N ASP A 72 -15.56 -7.40 -2.58
CA ASP A 72 -15.41 -8.80 -2.96
C ASP A 72 -15.54 -9.72 -1.73
N ARG A 73 -14.87 -9.35 -0.62
CA ARG A 73 -14.96 -10.10 0.63
C ARG A 73 -16.39 -10.09 1.19
N LEU A 74 -17.06 -8.95 1.12
CA LEU A 74 -18.45 -8.82 1.57
C LEU A 74 -19.38 -9.73 0.79
N ARG A 75 -19.23 -9.80 -0.54
CA ARG A 75 -19.97 -10.75 -1.39
C ARG A 75 -19.67 -12.19 -1.03
N ALA A 76 -18.42 -12.53 -0.74
CA ALA A 76 -18.04 -13.87 -0.32
C ALA A 76 -18.63 -14.27 1.04
N LEU A 77 -18.80 -13.32 1.96
CA LEU A 77 -19.39 -13.53 3.29
C LEU A 77 -20.93 -13.49 3.28
N ALA A 78 -21.56 -12.87 2.29
CA ALA A 78 -23.02 -12.66 2.23
C ALA A 78 -23.87 -13.95 2.38
N PRO A 79 -23.44 -15.14 1.93
CA PRO A 79 -24.19 -16.38 2.20
C PRO A 79 -24.31 -16.72 3.69
N LEU A 80 -23.37 -16.26 4.51
CA LEU A 80 -23.37 -16.44 5.98
C LEU A 80 -24.16 -15.35 6.72
N HIS A 81 -24.53 -14.28 6.01
CA HIS A 81 -25.19 -13.09 6.54
C HIS A 81 -26.43 -12.72 5.71
N PRO A 82 -27.51 -13.55 5.76
CA PRO A 82 -28.71 -13.31 4.95
C PRO A 82 -29.40 -11.97 5.24
N GLU A 83 -29.22 -11.41 6.44
CA GLU A 83 -29.73 -10.09 6.87
C GLU A 83 -29.14 -8.94 6.05
N TRP A 84 -27.93 -9.09 5.48
CA TRP A 84 -27.27 -8.05 4.69
C TRP A 84 -28.04 -7.69 3.41
N LYS A 85 -28.86 -8.58 2.89
CA LYS A 85 -29.72 -8.29 1.73
C LYS A 85 -30.75 -7.18 2.00
N ASN A 86 -31.07 -6.95 3.27
CA ASN A 86 -32.09 -5.99 3.69
C ASN A 86 -31.54 -4.84 4.55
N THR A 87 -30.22 -4.83 4.84
CA THR A 87 -29.61 -3.88 5.75
C THR A 87 -28.58 -3.00 5.02
N GLN A 88 -28.71 -1.68 5.11
CA GLN A 88 -27.66 -0.77 4.65
C GLN A 88 -26.48 -0.74 5.63
N PRO A 89 -25.24 -0.56 5.14
CA PRO A 89 -24.83 -0.32 3.75
C PRO A 89 -24.59 -1.60 2.93
N PHE A 90 -24.74 -2.78 3.52
CA PHE A 90 -24.45 -4.09 2.89
C PHE A 90 -25.28 -4.33 1.64
N LYS A 91 -26.59 -4.02 1.72
CA LYS A 91 -27.51 -4.11 0.58
C LYS A 91 -26.97 -3.33 -0.63
N ALA A 92 -26.51 -2.11 -0.42
CA ALA A 92 -25.98 -1.28 -1.51
C ALA A 92 -24.77 -1.91 -2.22
N VAL A 93 -23.89 -2.58 -1.46
CA VAL A 93 -22.75 -3.33 -2.04
C VAL A 93 -23.22 -4.55 -2.82
N LEU A 94 -24.18 -5.32 -2.30
CA LEU A 94 -24.66 -6.54 -2.93
C LEU A 94 -25.43 -6.25 -4.22
N GLU A 95 -26.21 -5.15 -4.26
CA GLU A 95 -27.00 -4.71 -5.41
C GLU A 95 -26.23 -3.79 -6.38
N ASN A 96 -24.96 -3.40 -6.06
CA ASN A 96 -24.16 -2.41 -6.78
C ASN A 96 -24.89 -1.04 -6.91
N ASP A 97 -25.64 -0.66 -5.89
CA ASP A 97 -26.33 0.64 -5.86
C ASP A 97 -25.31 1.78 -5.65
N ARG A 98 -24.84 2.34 -6.76
CA ARG A 98 -23.83 3.41 -6.76
C ARG A 98 -24.31 4.67 -6.05
N HIS A 99 -25.61 4.96 -6.10
CA HIS A 99 -26.15 6.14 -5.42
C HIS A 99 -26.12 5.96 -3.91
N ALA A 100 -26.59 4.82 -3.40
CA ALA A 100 -26.52 4.51 -1.97
C ALA A 100 -25.07 4.44 -1.48
N LEU A 101 -24.16 3.83 -2.27
CA LEU A 101 -22.72 3.75 -1.95
C LEU A 101 -22.09 5.15 -1.87
N ALA A 102 -22.40 6.05 -2.79
CA ALA A 102 -21.87 7.42 -2.78
C ALA A 102 -22.37 8.26 -1.58
N ASN A 103 -23.52 7.92 -1.03
CA ASN A 103 -24.17 8.66 0.06
C ASN A 103 -24.09 7.99 1.44
N MET A 104 -23.39 6.84 1.56
CA MET A 104 -23.33 6.11 2.83
C MET A 104 -22.56 6.83 3.95
N GLY A 105 -21.66 7.76 3.58
CA GLY A 105 -20.85 8.51 4.53
C GLY A 105 -19.85 7.65 5.31
N LEU A 106 -19.13 8.27 6.25
CA LEU A 106 -18.15 7.58 7.08
C LEU A 106 -18.73 6.42 7.93
N PRO A 107 -19.94 6.54 8.53
CA PRO A 107 -20.52 5.42 9.28
C PRO A 107 -20.70 4.17 8.42
N GLY A 108 -21.27 4.30 7.21
CA GLY A 108 -21.44 3.16 6.32
C GLY A 108 -20.12 2.54 5.83
N ILE A 109 -19.12 3.37 5.56
CA ILE A 109 -17.77 2.89 5.24
C ILE A 109 -17.20 2.09 6.41
N ASN A 110 -17.35 2.59 7.65
CA ASN A 110 -16.89 1.90 8.84
C ASN A 110 -17.59 0.55 9.01
N ASP A 111 -18.90 0.47 8.84
CA ASP A 111 -19.65 -0.78 8.95
C ASP A 111 -19.14 -1.84 7.95
N LEU A 112 -18.89 -1.45 6.70
CA LEU A 112 -18.31 -2.34 5.69
C LEU A 112 -16.91 -2.80 6.06
N LEU A 113 -16.08 -1.89 6.58
CA LEU A 113 -14.73 -2.23 7.06
C LEU A 113 -14.78 -3.19 8.24
N MET A 114 -15.60 -2.92 9.25
CA MET A 114 -15.68 -3.78 10.43
C MET A 114 -16.18 -5.18 10.08
N ALA A 115 -17.20 -5.30 9.23
CA ALA A 115 -17.72 -6.57 8.78
C ALA A 115 -16.70 -7.43 8.02
N THR A 116 -15.74 -6.80 7.36
CA THR A 116 -14.75 -7.50 6.51
C THR A 116 -13.37 -7.62 7.15
N HIS A 117 -13.06 -6.84 8.19
CA HIS A 117 -11.72 -6.74 8.75
C HIS A 117 -11.61 -7.17 10.22
N ALA A 118 -12.72 -7.21 10.98
CA ALA A 118 -12.71 -7.55 12.40
C ALA A 118 -12.94 -9.04 12.65
N GLY A 119 -12.75 -9.47 13.92
CA GLY A 119 -13.06 -10.82 14.39
C GLY A 119 -11.99 -11.88 14.10
N MET A 120 -10.92 -11.54 13.38
CA MET A 120 -9.79 -12.42 13.07
C MET A 120 -8.48 -11.85 13.61
N THR A 121 -7.44 -12.67 13.66
CA THR A 121 -6.10 -12.19 14.00
C THR A 121 -5.49 -11.35 12.88
N THR A 122 -4.44 -10.58 13.18
CA THR A 122 -3.70 -9.82 12.17
C THR A 122 -3.08 -10.74 11.11
N GLU A 123 -2.61 -11.93 11.50
CA GLU A 123 -2.05 -12.93 10.59
C GLU A 123 -3.12 -13.53 9.66
N GLU A 124 -4.27 -13.93 10.22
CA GLU A 124 -5.41 -14.43 9.43
C GLU A 124 -5.87 -13.38 8.42
N PHE A 125 -5.99 -12.12 8.84
CA PHE A 125 -6.33 -11.03 7.93
C PHE A 125 -5.31 -10.85 6.82
N GLY A 126 -4.01 -10.86 7.16
CA GLY A 126 -2.94 -10.79 6.16
C GLY A 126 -3.00 -11.92 5.14
N SER A 127 -3.32 -13.16 5.57
CA SER A 127 -3.51 -14.30 4.68
C SER A 127 -4.70 -14.10 3.73
N VAL A 128 -5.84 -13.63 4.25
CA VAL A 128 -7.02 -13.32 3.44
C VAL A 128 -6.72 -12.26 2.38
N VAL A 129 -5.94 -11.23 2.71
CA VAL A 129 -5.53 -10.19 1.75
C VAL A 129 -4.63 -10.79 0.66
N LYS A 130 -3.66 -11.63 1.03
CA LYS A 130 -2.76 -12.29 0.07
C LYS A 130 -3.52 -13.21 -0.89
N ASP A 131 -4.46 -14.01 -0.39
CA ASP A 131 -5.30 -14.89 -1.21
C ASP A 131 -6.15 -14.09 -2.21
N TRP A 132 -6.70 -12.96 -1.75
CA TRP A 132 -7.43 -12.05 -2.65
C TRP A 132 -6.52 -11.45 -3.72
N LEU A 133 -5.34 -10.95 -3.36
CA LEU A 133 -4.37 -10.39 -4.33
C LEU A 133 -3.93 -11.42 -5.37
N ALA A 134 -3.79 -12.68 -4.99
CA ALA A 134 -3.41 -13.77 -5.90
C ALA A 134 -4.50 -14.07 -6.95
N SER A 135 -5.78 -13.97 -6.56
CA SER A 135 -6.92 -14.38 -7.39
C SER A 135 -7.63 -13.20 -8.08
N ALA A 136 -7.77 -12.07 -7.40
CA ALA A 136 -8.51 -10.91 -7.90
C ALA A 136 -7.82 -10.24 -9.10
N ARG A 137 -8.66 -9.69 -9.98
CA ARG A 137 -8.21 -8.98 -11.17
C ARG A 137 -8.85 -7.60 -11.22
N HIS A 138 -8.01 -6.62 -11.49
CA HIS A 138 -8.45 -5.24 -11.64
C HIS A 138 -9.45 -5.11 -12.80
N PRO A 139 -10.63 -4.47 -12.61
CA PRO A 139 -11.72 -4.49 -13.59
C PRO A 139 -11.36 -3.85 -14.93
N ARG A 140 -10.46 -2.85 -14.94
CA ARG A 140 -10.04 -2.16 -16.17
C ARG A 140 -8.90 -2.86 -16.89
N PHE A 141 -7.93 -3.41 -16.15
CA PHE A 141 -6.67 -3.90 -16.73
C PHE A 141 -6.61 -5.43 -16.82
N ASN A 142 -7.53 -6.13 -16.17
CA ASN A 142 -7.55 -7.60 -16.05
C ASN A 142 -6.20 -8.20 -15.59
N ARG A 143 -5.53 -7.49 -14.68
CA ARG A 143 -4.23 -7.85 -14.09
C ARG A 143 -4.36 -7.97 -12.58
N PRO A 144 -3.52 -8.78 -11.91
CA PRO A 144 -3.40 -8.77 -10.46
C PRO A 144 -3.10 -7.37 -9.94
N TYR A 145 -3.65 -7.00 -8.79
CA TYR A 145 -3.47 -5.65 -8.23
C TYR A 145 -2.02 -5.36 -7.87
N ASP A 146 -1.29 -6.33 -7.33
CA ASP A 146 0.14 -6.22 -7.01
C ASP A 146 1.05 -6.05 -8.25
N LYS A 147 0.52 -6.23 -9.45
CA LYS A 147 1.20 -5.99 -10.74
C LYS A 147 0.81 -4.65 -11.40
N LEU A 148 0.07 -3.80 -10.67
CA LEU A 148 -0.34 -2.47 -11.13
C LEU A 148 0.45 -1.36 -10.43
N VAL A 149 1.67 -1.69 -10.02
CA VAL A 149 2.64 -0.77 -9.45
C VAL A 149 3.27 0.11 -10.54
N TYR A 150 3.63 1.34 -10.19
CA TYR A 150 4.24 2.26 -11.14
C TYR A 150 5.74 2.00 -11.22
N GLN A 151 6.20 1.52 -12.38
CA GLN A 151 7.62 1.23 -12.63
C GLN A 151 8.55 2.41 -12.29
N PRO A 152 8.23 3.67 -12.66
CA PRO A 152 9.07 4.80 -12.27
C PRO A 152 9.23 4.95 -10.75
N MET A 153 8.20 4.60 -9.98
CA MET A 153 8.26 4.69 -8.51
C MET A 153 9.08 3.56 -7.89
N LEU A 154 9.04 2.36 -8.48
CA LEU A 154 9.95 1.27 -8.06
C LEU A 154 11.42 1.64 -8.26
N GLU A 155 11.73 2.31 -9.37
CA GLU A 155 13.08 2.81 -9.64
C GLU A 155 13.49 3.89 -8.63
N LEU A 156 12.59 4.82 -8.30
CA LEU A 156 12.84 5.86 -7.29
C LEU A 156 13.09 5.26 -5.92
N LEU A 157 12.27 4.29 -5.48
CA LEU A 157 12.45 3.57 -4.23
C LEU A 157 13.83 2.87 -4.19
N ALA A 158 14.19 2.16 -5.25
CA ALA A 158 15.48 1.49 -5.37
C ALA A 158 16.66 2.49 -5.34
N TYR A 159 16.54 3.59 -6.07
CA TYR A 159 17.55 4.65 -6.09
C TYR A 159 17.77 5.28 -4.72
N LEU A 160 16.68 5.61 -4.01
CA LEU A 160 16.74 6.19 -2.67
C LEU A 160 17.39 5.22 -1.68
N ARG A 161 16.99 3.94 -1.68
CA ARG A 161 17.61 2.91 -0.82
C ARG A 161 19.09 2.74 -1.12
N ALA A 162 19.49 2.73 -2.39
CA ALA A 162 20.91 2.71 -2.79
C ALA A 162 21.71 3.93 -2.32
N LYS A 163 21.00 5.02 -1.96
CA LYS A 163 21.58 6.23 -1.36
C LYS A 163 21.43 6.31 0.16
N GLY A 164 21.03 5.20 0.79
CA GLY A 164 20.94 5.06 2.24
C GLY A 164 19.67 5.65 2.85
N PHE A 165 18.63 5.92 2.08
CA PHE A 165 17.34 6.29 2.61
C PHE A 165 16.57 5.06 3.12
N LYS A 166 15.88 5.21 4.25
CA LYS A 166 14.79 4.34 4.66
C LYS A 166 13.52 4.81 3.96
N THR A 167 12.80 3.90 3.32
CA THR A 167 11.57 4.22 2.57
C THR A 167 10.35 3.74 3.34
N PHE A 168 9.40 4.63 3.57
CA PHE A 168 8.17 4.38 4.34
C PHE A 168 6.95 4.59 3.47
N ILE A 169 5.88 3.82 3.75
CA ILE A 169 4.53 4.15 3.30
C ILE A 169 3.81 4.86 4.44
N VAL A 170 3.16 5.99 4.14
CA VAL A 170 2.20 6.66 5.02
C VAL A 170 0.94 6.92 4.21
N SER A 171 -0.14 6.21 4.54
CA SER A 171 -1.37 6.19 3.74
C SER A 171 -2.61 6.27 4.61
N GLY A 172 -3.71 6.78 4.05
CA GLY A 172 -5.05 6.70 4.64
C GLY A 172 -5.64 5.29 4.62
N GLY A 173 -5.06 4.36 3.84
CA GLY A 173 -5.48 2.97 3.77
C GLY A 173 -5.19 2.17 5.06
N GLY A 174 -5.82 1.01 5.17
CA GLY A 174 -5.63 0.13 6.32
C GLY A 174 -4.21 -0.43 6.41
N VAL A 175 -3.54 -0.23 7.55
CA VAL A 175 -2.14 -0.61 7.74
C VAL A 175 -1.90 -2.10 7.49
N GLU A 176 -2.77 -2.98 7.99
CA GLU A 176 -2.59 -4.43 7.83
C GLU A 176 -2.89 -4.90 6.39
N PHE A 177 -3.76 -4.19 5.66
CA PHE A 177 -3.95 -4.45 4.22
C PHE A 177 -2.66 -4.14 3.44
N LEU A 178 -2.04 -2.99 3.70
CA LEU A 178 -0.80 -2.57 3.05
C LEU A 178 0.38 -3.49 3.41
N ARG A 179 0.52 -3.86 4.69
CA ARG A 179 1.58 -4.75 5.19
C ARG A 179 1.57 -6.14 4.54
N ALA A 180 0.40 -6.60 4.08
CA ALA A 180 0.29 -7.90 3.44
C ALA A 180 1.10 -8.03 2.15
N PHE A 181 1.41 -6.91 1.46
CA PHE A 181 2.08 -6.94 0.16
C PHE A 181 3.23 -5.94 -0.02
N SER A 182 3.40 -4.98 0.90
CA SER A 182 4.35 -3.87 0.73
C SER A 182 5.81 -4.33 0.54
N GLU A 183 6.22 -5.39 1.22
CA GLU A 183 7.57 -5.92 1.10
C GLU A 183 7.80 -6.58 -0.26
N GLU A 184 6.86 -7.42 -0.71
CA GLU A 184 6.96 -8.10 -2.00
C GLU A 184 6.85 -7.12 -3.18
N ALA A 185 5.90 -6.17 -3.11
CA ALA A 185 5.63 -5.24 -4.21
C ALA A 185 6.66 -4.12 -4.32
N TYR A 186 7.14 -3.59 -3.19
CA TYR A 186 7.95 -2.36 -3.14
C TYR A 186 9.30 -2.53 -2.45
N GLY A 187 9.55 -3.65 -1.77
CA GLY A 187 10.70 -3.82 -0.88
C GLY A 187 10.62 -2.93 0.37
N ILE A 188 9.40 -2.59 0.82
CA ILE A 188 9.15 -1.83 2.05
C ILE A 188 8.62 -2.79 3.09
N PRO A 189 9.39 -3.11 4.16
CA PRO A 189 8.97 -4.08 5.16
C PRO A 189 7.80 -3.58 6.01
N PRO A 190 7.02 -4.48 6.65
CA PRO A 190 5.80 -4.13 7.36
C PRO A 190 5.95 -3.05 8.43
N GLU A 191 7.09 -3.01 9.14
CA GLU A 191 7.38 -2.00 10.17
C GLU A 191 7.62 -0.59 9.61
N GLN A 192 7.81 -0.46 8.31
CA GLN A 192 7.93 0.83 7.61
C GLN A 192 6.62 1.26 6.94
N VAL A 193 5.50 0.64 7.32
CA VAL A 193 4.16 0.99 6.84
C VAL A 193 3.35 1.60 7.97
N VAL A 194 2.88 2.83 7.76
CA VAL A 194 1.97 3.57 8.63
C VAL A 194 0.65 3.77 7.88
N GLY A 195 -0.47 3.52 8.55
CA GLY A 195 -1.80 3.62 7.95
C GLY A 195 -2.90 3.66 8.98
N SER A 196 -4.15 3.68 8.54
CA SER A 196 -5.32 3.59 9.43
C SER A 196 -5.34 2.25 10.14
N THR A 197 -5.60 2.27 11.43
CA THR A 197 -5.46 1.11 12.31
C THR A 197 -6.81 0.71 12.91
N ILE A 198 -7.11 -0.57 12.89
CA ILE A 198 -8.19 -1.16 13.67
C ILE A 198 -7.62 -1.55 15.04
N LYS A 199 -8.37 -1.28 16.09
CA LYS A 199 -8.02 -1.66 17.46
C LYS A 199 -7.82 -3.16 17.55
N THR A 200 -6.80 -3.57 18.27
CA THR A 200 -6.48 -4.98 18.50
C THR A 200 -6.50 -5.32 19.96
N LYS A 201 -6.81 -6.57 20.27
CA LYS A 201 -6.73 -7.15 21.61
C LYS A 201 -5.71 -8.28 21.60
N TYR A 202 -4.80 -8.25 22.57
CA TYR A 202 -3.91 -9.38 22.80
C TYR A 202 -4.69 -10.56 23.37
N GLU A 203 -4.48 -11.74 22.78
CA GLU A 203 -5.00 -13.02 23.26
C GLU A 203 -3.91 -14.10 23.17
N SER A 204 -4.10 -15.19 23.92
CA SER A 204 -3.30 -16.41 23.73
C SER A 204 -4.21 -17.46 23.11
N ARG A 205 -3.85 -17.97 21.92
CA ARG A 205 -4.54 -19.08 21.23
C ARG A 205 -3.55 -20.23 21.08
N ASP A 206 -3.88 -21.38 21.63
CA ASP A 206 -3.02 -22.58 21.63
C ASP A 206 -1.60 -22.30 22.15
N GLY A 207 -1.50 -21.47 23.21
CA GLY A 207 -0.23 -21.07 23.82
C GLY A 207 0.59 -20.05 23.02
N LYS A 208 0.08 -19.56 21.90
CA LYS A 208 0.74 -18.55 21.08
C LYS A 208 0.11 -17.17 21.27
N PRO A 209 0.92 -16.10 21.38
CA PRO A 209 0.42 -14.74 21.41
C PRO A 209 -0.16 -14.35 20.05
N VAL A 210 -1.37 -13.79 20.05
CA VAL A 210 -2.04 -13.27 18.85
C VAL A 210 -2.66 -11.92 19.10
N LEU A 211 -2.80 -11.11 18.07
CA LEU A 211 -3.55 -9.86 18.09
C LEU A 211 -4.85 -10.04 17.31
N VAL A 212 -5.96 -10.00 18.03
CA VAL A 212 -7.31 -10.11 17.45
C VAL A 212 -7.84 -8.72 17.11
N ARG A 213 -8.32 -8.54 15.90
CA ARG A 213 -8.85 -7.28 15.36
C ARG A 213 -10.27 -7.04 15.87
N LEU A 214 -10.48 -5.92 16.56
CA LEU A 214 -11.77 -5.52 17.10
C LEU A 214 -12.57 -4.69 16.09
N PRO A 215 -13.90 -4.60 16.20
CA PRO A 215 -14.73 -3.77 15.29
C PRO A 215 -14.70 -2.29 15.68
N GLU A 216 -13.52 -1.71 15.79
CA GLU A 216 -13.30 -0.33 16.24
C GLU A 216 -12.02 0.22 15.58
N LEU A 217 -12.13 1.40 14.94
CA LEU A 217 -10.97 2.17 14.47
C LEU A 217 -10.26 2.84 15.65
N LEU A 218 -8.94 3.00 15.54
CA LEU A 218 -8.14 3.82 16.46
C LEU A 218 -8.13 5.27 16.02
#